data_cc29f908b479c66989e37d60eed14f17
#
_entry.id   cc29f908b479c66989e37d60eed14f17
#
_cell.length_a   1.000
_cell.length_b   1.000
_cell.length_c   1.000
_cell.angle_alpha   90.00
_cell.angle_beta   90.00
_cell.angle_gamma   90.00
#
_symmetry.space_group_name_H-M   'P 1'
#
loop_
_entity.id
_entity.type
_entity.pdbx_description
1 polymer ?
#
loop_
_entity_poly.entity_id
_entity_poly.type
_entity_poly.pdbx_seq_one_letter_code
_entity_poly.pdbx_strand_id
1 'polypeptide(L)'
;MNKRASGVLMHVSSLPGAYGIGCFGKEAKEFIDFLSDTGCTYWQVLPFTPTDAYNSPYASISAFAGNRNFIDLEQLRDEGLLTDDELREQMYANPYSAAFDFLELRRIPVLYRAFTRADEAYRDKVRAFAEENKSWLPDYALYIILKEANIGAEWYDWADEDLKLHRPEAVAKAMEEQAETVLFMEFIQYTFFEQWKKIKKYANSKGVAIIGDLPMYVARNSADVWANRHLFDLTEDGEPKNVAGVPPDYFSEFGQKWGNPLYNWAEMKKDGYRWWMDRLGACFKLFDAVRIDHFRAFSAYWAVPAEAETAKEGQWLDGPKTDFFDAVNRTFKAPKIIAEDLGIIDDGVIDLLEKTQLPCMRVMQFAFMEGKDNMHMPHNYPKNCVAYTGTHDNNTVLGWLWEAQPYEREHALKYCAFPGGDWAVGGSESASCHAVIRTLWQSPANTVIVPVQDLCGFGKDTKMNVPGVPNGNWAFRVTQEQLDGISKKWLKELNDVYYRSK
;
A
#
# COMPACT_ATOMS: atom_id res chain seq x y z
N MET A 1 -10.13 -16.77 1.45
CA MET A 1 -9.65 -16.87 0.06
C MET A 1 -9.56 -18.35 -0.38
N ASN A 2 -10.65 -19.12 -0.27
CA ASN A 2 -10.62 -20.58 -0.42
C ASN A 2 -10.92 -21.09 -1.85
N LYS A 3 -11.16 -20.20 -2.81
CA LYS A 3 -11.39 -20.55 -4.21
C LYS A 3 -10.20 -20.11 -5.07
N ARG A 4 -10.00 -20.80 -6.19
CA ARG A 4 -9.03 -20.35 -7.19
C ARG A 4 -9.48 -19.01 -7.75
N ALA A 5 -8.56 -18.06 -7.80
CA ALA A 5 -8.83 -16.69 -8.20
C ALA A 5 -7.57 -16.06 -8.82
N SER A 6 -7.77 -14.99 -9.57
CA SER A 6 -6.68 -14.19 -10.11
C SER A 6 -6.94 -12.70 -9.91
N GLY A 7 -5.91 -11.90 -10.01
CA GLY A 7 -5.99 -10.46 -9.92
C GLY A 7 -4.79 -9.74 -10.51
N VAL A 8 -4.89 -8.44 -10.52
CA VAL A 8 -3.81 -7.55 -11.00
C VAL A 8 -3.42 -6.60 -9.87
N LEU A 9 -2.10 -6.46 -9.69
CA LEU A 9 -1.51 -5.42 -8.82
C LEU A 9 -1.30 -4.17 -9.68
N MET A 10 -2.03 -3.11 -9.35
CA MET A 10 -1.83 -1.78 -9.91
C MET A 10 -2.27 -0.73 -8.90
N HIS A 11 -1.34 0.10 -8.44
CA HIS A 11 -1.68 1.17 -7.52
C HIS A 11 -2.52 2.25 -8.22
N VAL A 12 -3.38 2.94 -7.47
CA VAL A 12 -4.22 4.02 -8.03
C VAL A 12 -3.37 5.12 -8.68
N SER A 13 -2.22 5.47 -8.09
CA SER A 13 -1.30 6.46 -8.69
C SER A 13 -0.85 6.11 -10.11
N SER A 14 -0.83 4.81 -10.45
CA SER A 14 -0.38 4.29 -11.75
C SER A 14 -1.47 4.28 -12.82
N LEU A 15 -2.74 4.53 -12.46
CA LEU A 15 -3.83 4.65 -13.43
C LEU A 15 -3.57 5.77 -14.45
N PRO A 16 -4.10 5.65 -15.68
CA PRO A 16 -4.16 6.76 -16.61
C PRO A 16 -4.85 7.98 -15.99
N GLY A 17 -4.75 9.13 -16.63
CA GLY A 17 -5.45 10.35 -16.22
C GLY A 17 -4.67 11.62 -16.55
N ALA A 18 -5.39 12.73 -16.68
CA ALA A 18 -4.86 13.99 -17.16
C ALA A 18 -4.18 14.86 -16.08
N TYR A 19 -4.39 14.56 -14.79
CA TYR A 19 -4.07 15.47 -13.68
C TYR A 19 -2.80 15.10 -12.92
N GLY A 20 -1.80 14.57 -13.62
CA GLY A 20 -0.47 14.28 -13.06
C GLY A 20 -0.36 13.01 -12.22
N ILE A 21 -1.45 12.35 -11.91
CA ILE A 21 -1.51 11.08 -11.14
C ILE A 21 -2.83 10.37 -11.46
N GLY A 22 -2.88 9.05 -11.24
CA GLY A 22 -4.16 8.33 -11.24
C GLY A 22 -5.04 8.70 -10.05
N CYS A 23 -6.36 8.67 -10.24
CA CYS A 23 -7.34 9.08 -9.23
C CYS A 23 -8.59 8.18 -9.23
N PHE A 24 -9.56 8.48 -8.36
CA PHE A 24 -10.82 7.74 -8.20
C PHE A 24 -11.88 8.09 -9.26
N GLY A 25 -11.41 8.38 -10.48
CA GLY A 25 -12.22 8.84 -11.59
C GLY A 25 -12.69 7.74 -12.52
N LYS A 26 -12.89 8.15 -13.75
CA LYS A 26 -13.35 7.32 -14.87
C LYS A 26 -12.40 6.14 -15.13
N GLU A 27 -11.09 6.41 -15.13
CA GLU A 27 -10.05 5.43 -15.46
C GLU A 27 -9.98 4.30 -14.43
N ALA A 28 -10.28 4.58 -13.16
CA ALA A 28 -10.43 3.55 -12.13
C ALA A 28 -11.59 2.61 -12.44
N LYS A 29 -12.72 3.12 -12.95
CA LYS A 29 -13.87 2.29 -13.37
C LYS A 29 -13.57 1.49 -14.62
N GLU A 30 -12.90 2.08 -15.61
CA GLU A 30 -12.45 1.40 -16.84
C GLU A 30 -11.49 0.25 -16.52
N PHE A 31 -10.59 0.44 -15.55
CA PHE A 31 -9.73 -0.66 -15.09
C PHE A 31 -10.51 -1.77 -14.37
N ILE A 32 -11.51 -1.43 -13.57
CA ILE A 32 -12.41 -2.41 -12.96
C ILE A 32 -13.17 -3.20 -14.03
N ASP A 33 -13.66 -2.53 -15.08
CA ASP A 33 -14.32 -3.19 -16.22
C ASP A 33 -13.35 -4.13 -16.95
N PHE A 34 -12.09 -3.70 -17.19
CA PHE A 34 -11.03 -4.56 -17.72
C PHE A 34 -10.86 -5.83 -16.89
N LEU A 35 -10.75 -5.72 -15.56
CA LEU A 35 -10.62 -6.88 -14.67
C LEU A 35 -11.82 -7.81 -14.76
N SER A 36 -13.02 -7.24 -14.74
CA SER A 36 -14.27 -8.02 -14.85
C SER A 36 -14.38 -8.74 -16.19
N ASP A 37 -14.08 -8.07 -17.31
CA ASP A 37 -14.11 -8.62 -18.68
C ASP A 37 -13.13 -9.77 -18.86
N THR A 38 -11.97 -9.71 -18.20
CA THR A 38 -10.94 -10.74 -18.26
C THR A 38 -11.13 -11.88 -17.27
N GLY A 39 -12.15 -11.82 -16.42
CA GLY A 39 -12.44 -12.81 -15.38
C GLY A 39 -11.55 -12.69 -14.14
N CYS A 40 -10.70 -11.66 -14.03
CA CYS A 40 -9.98 -11.35 -12.80
C CYS A 40 -10.94 -10.91 -11.71
N THR A 41 -10.74 -11.41 -10.50
CA THR A 41 -11.64 -11.16 -9.36
C THR A 41 -11.02 -10.28 -8.28
N TYR A 42 -9.74 -9.95 -8.42
CA TYR A 42 -9.03 -9.07 -7.48
C TYR A 42 -8.33 -7.91 -8.19
N TRP A 43 -8.46 -6.75 -7.60
CA TRP A 43 -7.60 -5.59 -7.81
C TRP A 43 -6.77 -5.39 -6.54
N GLN A 44 -5.45 -5.56 -6.62
CA GLN A 44 -4.57 -5.24 -5.51
C GLN A 44 -3.98 -3.85 -5.68
N VAL A 45 -4.02 -3.09 -4.59
CA VAL A 45 -3.47 -1.72 -4.48
C VAL A 45 -2.44 -1.66 -3.36
N LEU A 46 -1.61 -0.62 -3.38
CA LEU A 46 -0.67 -0.29 -2.31
C LEU A 46 -1.35 0.61 -1.25
N PRO A 47 -0.69 0.99 -0.14
CA PRO A 47 -1.30 1.83 0.88
C PRO A 47 -1.84 3.14 0.31
N PHE A 48 -3.01 3.56 0.77
CA PHE A 48 -3.70 4.77 0.31
C PHE A 48 -3.37 6.01 1.13
N THR A 49 -2.50 5.87 2.07
CA THR A 49 -2.13 6.93 3.01
C THR A 49 -1.30 8.02 2.34
N PRO A 50 -1.25 9.24 2.91
CA PRO A 50 -0.34 10.28 2.45
C PRO A 50 1.10 9.80 2.43
N THR A 51 1.86 10.19 1.43
CA THR A 51 3.25 9.76 1.25
C THR A 51 4.22 10.65 2.02
N ASP A 52 5.44 10.15 2.24
CA ASP A 52 6.55 10.93 2.75
C ASP A 52 7.19 11.84 1.68
N ALA A 53 8.31 12.49 2.02
CA ALA A 53 9.06 13.34 1.12
C ALA A 53 9.68 12.59 -0.09
N TYR A 54 9.78 11.26 -0.02
CA TYR A 54 10.25 10.39 -1.11
C TYR A 54 9.10 9.73 -1.89
N ASN A 55 7.87 10.17 -1.62
CA ASN A 55 6.63 9.66 -2.21
C ASN A 55 6.29 8.21 -1.85
N SER A 56 6.91 7.65 -0.80
CA SER A 56 6.63 6.31 -0.33
C SER A 56 5.29 6.25 0.39
N PRO A 57 4.36 5.37 -0.01
CA PRO A 57 3.13 5.15 0.74
C PRO A 57 3.33 4.30 2.00
N TYR A 58 4.54 3.72 2.20
CA TYR A 58 4.89 2.90 3.37
C TYR A 58 5.46 3.71 4.54
N ALA A 59 5.91 4.95 4.29
CA ALA A 59 6.40 5.87 5.30
C ALA A 59 5.45 7.05 5.50
N SER A 60 4.20 6.74 5.78
CA SER A 60 3.11 7.72 5.84
C SER A 60 3.11 8.53 7.12
N ILE A 61 2.70 9.80 6.98
CA ILE A 61 2.41 10.73 8.09
C ILE A 61 1.10 10.42 8.82
N SER A 62 0.32 9.46 8.36
CA SER A 62 -0.86 8.92 9.05
C SER A 62 -1.14 7.48 8.61
N ALA A 63 -1.51 6.63 9.56
CA ALA A 63 -1.97 5.27 9.32
C ALA A 63 -3.44 5.16 8.87
N PHE A 64 -4.20 6.26 8.93
CA PHE A 64 -5.64 6.30 8.70
C PHE A 64 -6.05 7.20 7.54
N ALA A 65 -5.36 8.33 7.38
CA ALA A 65 -5.74 9.35 6.41
C ALA A 65 -5.55 8.87 4.98
N GLY A 66 -6.43 9.34 4.08
CA GLY A 66 -6.33 9.11 2.65
C GLY A 66 -5.45 10.15 1.94
N ASN A 67 -4.74 9.73 0.90
CA ASN A 67 -3.91 10.60 0.08
C ASN A 67 -4.77 11.52 -0.79
N ARG A 68 -4.72 12.82 -0.52
CA ARG A 68 -5.45 13.87 -1.25
C ARG A 68 -5.26 13.84 -2.78
N ASN A 69 -4.13 13.29 -3.23
CA ASN A 69 -3.81 13.24 -4.65
C ASN A 69 -4.69 12.27 -5.44
N PHE A 70 -5.35 11.31 -4.79
CA PHE A 70 -6.26 10.37 -5.43
C PHE A 70 -7.70 10.90 -5.61
N ILE A 71 -8.00 12.10 -5.05
CA ILE A 71 -9.29 12.75 -5.24
C ILE A 71 -9.46 13.08 -6.73
N ASP A 72 -10.58 12.64 -7.29
CA ASP A 72 -10.99 12.99 -8.65
C ASP A 72 -11.58 14.41 -8.69
N LEU A 73 -10.92 15.28 -9.42
CA LEU A 73 -11.34 16.67 -9.56
C LEU A 73 -12.56 16.83 -10.47
N GLU A 74 -12.78 15.89 -11.41
CA GLU A 74 -13.96 15.94 -12.29
C GLU A 74 -15.25 15.69 -11.51
N GLN A 75 -15.24 14.80 -10.50
CA GLN A 75 -16.39 14.66 -9.62
C GLN A 75 -16.69 15.94 -8.86
N LEU A 76 -15.67 16.67 -8.39
CA LEU A 76 -15.88 17.97 -7.71
C LEU A 76 -16.44 19.03 -8.67
N ARG A 77 -16.04 19.03 -9.94
CA ARG A 77 -16.64 19.89 -10.97
C ARG A 77 -18.11 19.49 -11.20
N ASP A 78 -18.42 18.23 -11.33
CA ASP A 78 -19.77 17.73 -11.55
C ASP A 78 -20.70 18.03 -10.36
N GLU A 79 -20.14 18.11 -9.15
CA GLU A 79 -20.82 18.56 -7.93
C GLU A 79 -20.94 20.10 -7.84
N GLY A 80 -20.41 20.86 -8.83
CA GLY A 80 -20.45 22.34 -8.86
C GLY A 80 -19.41 23.03 -7.97
N LEU A 81 -18.46 22.27 -7.42
CA LEU A 81 -17.43 22.78 -6.52
C LEU A 81 -16.18 23.27 -7.27
N LEU A 82 -15.97 22.83 -8.50
CA LEU A 82 -14.90 23.31 -9.40
C LEU A 82 -15.46 23.69 -10.76
N THR A 83 -14.66 24.42 -11.53
CA THR A 83 -14.97 24.81 -12.91
C THR A 83 -14.07 24.08 -13.90
N ASP A 84 -14.46 24.03 -15.20
CA ASP A 84 -13.62 23.47 -16.26
C ASP A 84 -12.29 24.23 -16.43
N ASP A 85 -12.27 25.54 -16.16
CA ASP A 85 -11.04 26.33 -16.21
C ASP A 85 -10.06 25.90 -15.12
N GLU A 86 -10.55 25.69 -13.91
CA GLU A 86 -9.74 25.22 -12.80
C GLU A 86 -9.20 23.78 -13.03
N LEU A 87 -9.98 22.94 -13.69
CA LEU A 87 -9.50 21.61 -14.11
C LEU A 87 -8.37 21.73 -15.15
N ARG A 88 -8.51 22.64 -16.13
CA ARG A 88 -7.46 22.89 -17.13
C ARG A 88 -6.13 23.31 -16.49
N GLU A 89 -6.16 24.08 -15.40
CA GLU A 89 -4.96 24.45 -14.62
C GLU A 89 -4.26 23.25 -13.97
N GLN A 90 -4.97 22.13 -13.77
CA GLN A 90 -4.44 20.91 -13.15
C GLN A 90 -3.92 19.87 -14.16
N MET A 91 -4.08 20.12 -15.46
CA MET A 91 -3.60 19.19 -16.49
C MET A 91 -2.08 19.10 -16.51
N TYR A 92 -1.56 17.89 -16.69
CA TYR A 92 -0.14 17.61 -16.77
C TYR A 92 0.18 16.72 -17.97
N ALA A 93 1.14 17.14 -18.78
CA ALA A 93 1.37 16.57 -20.12
C ALA A 93 2.05 15.19 -20.11
N ASN A 94 2.85 14.85 -19.09
CA ASN A 94 3.54 13.55 -19.05
C ASN A 94 2.60 12.47 -18.50
N PRO A 95 2.17 11.48 -19.31
CA PRO A 95 1.27 10.42 -18.87
C PRO A 95 1.99 9.22 -18.21
N TYR A 96 3.33 9.14 -18.28
CA TYR A 96 4.10 7.96 -17.90
C TYR A 96 4.63 8.01 -16.47
N SER A 97 4.54 9.16 -15.81
CA SER A 97 5.08 9.35 -14.47
C SER A 97 4.16 10.21 -13.62
N ALA A 98 3.99 9.85 -12.35
CA ALA A 98 3.31 10.69 -11.38
C ALA A 98 4.12 11.99 -11.13
N ALA A 99 3.43 13.11 -11.16
CA ALA A 99 4.02 14.45 -11.12
C ALA A 99 4.00 15.03 -9.70
N PHE A 100 4.67 14.36 -8.75
CA PHE A 100 4.57 14.68 -7.33
C PHE A 100 4.88 16.14 -7.01
N ASP A 101 5.94 16.71 -7.56
CA ASP A 101 6.30 18.14 -7.34
C ASP A 101 5.21 19.09 -7.84
N PHE A 102 4.59 18.78 -8.97
CA PHE A 102 3.47 19.53 -9.50
C PHE A 102 2.24 19.42 -8.59
N LEU A 103 1.94 18.22 -8.12
CA LEU A 103 0.81 17.94 -7.23
C LEU A 103 0.95 18.64 -5.88
N GLU A 104 2.15 18.65 -5.31
CA GLU A 104 2.42 19.34 -4.04
C GLU A 104 2.08 20.83 -4.11
N LEU A 105 2.40 21.48 -5.22
CA LEU A 105 2.11 22.90 -5.43
C LEU A 105 0.65 23.20 -5.79
N ARG A 106 -0.07 22.25 -6.38
CA ARG A 106 -1.37 22.52 -7.04
C ARG A 106 -2.57 21.90 -6.33
N ARG A 107 -2.38 20.76 -5.65
CA ARG A 107 -3.52 19.99 -5.14
C ARG A 107 -4.25 20.69 -3.99
N ILE A 108 -3.53 21.23 -3.01
CA ILE A 108 -4.15 21.97 -1.89
C ILE A 108 -4.89 23.22 -2.36
N PRO A 109 -4.32 24.11 -3.20
CA PRO A 109 -5.05 25.27 -3.69
C PRO A 109 -6.36 24.94 -4.42
N VAL A 110 -6.38 23.93 -5.28
CA VAL A 110 -7.61 23.56 -6.01
C VAL A 110 -8.66 22.95 -5.07
N LEU A 111 -8.27 22.13 -4.11
CA LEU A 111 -9.19 21.57 -3.12
C LEU A 111 -9.73 22.65 -2.18
N TYR A 112 -8.94 23.68 -1.85
CA TYR A 112 -9.42 24.82 -1.07
C TYR A 112 -10.48 25.64 -1.83
N ARG A 113 -10.33 25.84 -3.15
CA ARG A 113 -11.37 26.46 -3.98
C ARG A 113 -12.68 25.66 -3.94
N ALA A 114 -12.59 24.33 -4.03
CA ALA A 114 -13.75 23.47 -3.90
C ALA A 114 -14.42 23.62 -2.52
N PHE A 115 -13.63 23.60 -1.44
CA PHE A 115 -14.11 23.78 -0.07
C PHE A 115 -14.84 25.11 0.14
N THR A 116 -14.32 26.22 -0.43
CA THR A 116 -14.96 27.56 -0.28
C THR A 116 -16.33 27.65 -0.98
N ARG A 117 -16.62 26.75 -1.93
CA ARG A 117 -17.93 26.66 -2.62
C ARG A 117 -18.87 25.63 -2.00
N ALA A 118 -18.38 24.82 -1.07
CA ALA A 118 -19.21 23.86 -0.37
C ALA A 118 -20.25 24.62 0.49
N ASP A 119 -21.53 24.34 0.21
CA ASP A 119 -22.64 24.90 0.99
C ASP A 119 -22.72 24.27 2.39
N GLU A 120 -23.60 24.80 3.25
CA GLU A 120 -23.73 24.35 4.63
C GLU A 120 -24.19 22.89 4.70
N ALA A 121 -25.04 22.44 3.78
CA ALA A 121 -25.48 21.05 3.71
C ALA A 121 -24.32 20.07 3.37
N TYR A 122 -23.35 20.53 2.58
CA TYR A 122 -22.12 19.76 2.32
C TYR A 122 -21.20 19.75 3.55
N ARG A 123 -21.02 20.91 4.19
CA ARG A 123 -20.22 21.07 5.42
C ARG A 123 -20.78 20.22 6.58
N ASP A 124 -22.10 20.08 6.69
CA ASP A 124 -22.72 19.19 7.68
C ASP A 124 -22.37 17.72 7.46
N LYS A 125 -22.25 17.27 6.22
CA LYS A 125 -21.77 15.91 5.90
C LYS A 125 -20.31 15.73 6.30
N VAL A 126 -19.47 16.75 6.10
CA VAL A 126 -18.08 16.75 6.55
C VAL A 126 -17.99 16.60 8.06
N ARG A 127 -18.77 17.40 8.82
CA ARG A 127 -18.82 17.33 10.29
C ARG A 127 -19.31 15.97 10.80
N ALA A 128 -20.33 15.40 10.13
CA ALA A 128 -20.82 14.06 10.47
C ALA A 128 -19.74 12.99 10.25
N PHE A 129 -19.01 13.08 9.13
CA PHE A 129 -17.88 12.19 8.85
C PHE A 129 -16.75 12.37 9.87
N ALA A 130 -16.45 13.59 10.29
CA ALA A 130 -15.44 13.88 11.32
C ALA A 130 -15.83 13.26 12.66
N GLU A 131 -17.09 13.35 13.07
CA GLU A 131 -17.58 12.71 14.30
C GLU A 131 -17.47 11.17 14.24
N GLU A 132 -17.77 10.56 13.08
CA GLU A 132 -17.59 9.11 12.88
C GLU A 132 -16.13 8.66 12.93
N ASN A 133 -15.19 9.56 12.67
CA ASN A 133 -13.75 9.31 12.59
C ASN A 133 -12.95 10.06 13.66
N LYS A 134 -13.60 10.48 14.75
CA LYS A 134 -13.00 11.30 15.82
C LYS A 134 -11.84 10.65 16.57
N SER A 135 -11.61 9.35 16.39
CA SER A 135 -10.49 8.64 17.00
C SER A 135 -9.13 8.96 16.33
N TRP A 136 -9.12 9.57 15.14
CA TRP A 136 -7.87 9.86 14.40
C TRP A 136 -7.93 11.19 13.62
N LEU A 137 -9.09 11.55 13.06
CA LEU A 137 -9.19 12.64 12.08
C LEU A 137 -8.88 14.02 12.66
N PRO A 138 -9.35 14.41 13.88
CA PRO A 138 -8.98 15.69 14.46
C PRO A 138 -7.48 15.83 14.70
N ASP A 139 -6.84 14.80 15.23
CA ASP A 139 -5.39 14.80 15.47
C ASP A 139 -4.61 14.88 14.15
N TYR A 140 -5.03 14.15 13.12
CA TYR A 140 -4.44 14.25 11.80
C TYR A 140 -4.57 15.65 11.19
N ALA A 141 -5.78 16.23 11.22
CA ALA A 141 -6.05 17.56 10.68
C ALA A 141 -5.18 18.62 11.38
N LEU A 142 -5.16 18.60 12.72
CA LEU A 142 -4.34 19.53 13.47
C LEU A 142 -2.84 19.32 13.25
N TYR A 143 -2.38 18.05 13.19
CA TYR A 143 -0.99 17.72 12.90
C TYR A 143 -0.49 18.36 11.60
N ILE A 144 -1.27 18.26 10.51
CA ILE A 144 -0.90 18.87 9.22
C ILE A 144 -0.79 20.39 9.35
N ILE A 145 -1.74 21.02 10.02
CA ILE A 145 -1.77 22.48 10.22
C ILE A 145 -0.55 22.92 11.03
N LEU A 146 -0.25 22.25 12.11
CA LEU A 146 0.88 22.56 12.97
C LEU A 146 2.22 22.32 12.26
N LYS A 147 2.33 21.25 11.47
CA LYS A 147 3.52 20.98 10.66
C LYS A 147 3.78 22.10 9.64
N GLU A 148 2.76 22.57 8.95
CA GLU A 148 2.85 23.71 8.03
C GLU A 148 3.22 25.00 8.75
N ALA A 149 2.61 25.28 9.91
CA ALA A 149 2.91 26.46 10.74
C ALA A 149 4.35 26.46 11.27
N ASN A 150 4.94 25.29 11.47
CA ASN A 150 6.34 25.10 11.86
C ASN A 150 7.28 24.91 10.63
N ILE A 151 6.89 25.40 9.45
CA ILE A 151 7.69 25.39 8.21
C ILE A 151 8.10 23.96 7.81
N GLY A 152 7.22 22.99 8.01
CA GLY A 152 7.47 21.58 7.71
C GLY A 152 8.35 20.84 8.73
N ALA A 153 8.72 21.49 9.84
CA ALA A 153 9.46 20.82 10.92
C ALA A 153 8.67 19.62 11.47
N GLU A 154 9.41 18.60 11.87
CA GLU A 154 8.80 17.41 12.47
C GLU A 154 8.31 17.72 13.90
N TRP A 155 7.26 17.00 14.37
CA TRP A 155 6.62 17.31 15.64
C TRP A 155 7.58 17.31 16.85
N TYR A 156 8.61 16.50 16.83
CA TYR A 156 9.61 16.40 17.90
C TYR A 156 10.59 17.57 17.92
N ASP A 157 10.58 18.43 16.88
CA ASP A 157 11.38 19.65 16.76
C ASP A 157 10.55 20.93 16.95
N TRP A 158 9.22 20.81 17.24
CA TRP A 158 8.39 21.98 17.46
C TRP A 158 8.79 22.75 18.71
N ALA A 159 8.79 24.08 18.59
CA ALA A 159 9.20 24.96 19.69
C ALA A 159 8.18 25.06 20.83
N ASP A 160 6.90 24.85 20.54
CA ASP A 160 5.83 24.79 21.55
C ASP A 160 5.82 23.41 22.21
N GLU A 161 6.35 23.32 23.40
CA GLU A 161 6.47 22.06 24.15
C GLU A 161 5.08 21.46 24.50
N ASP A 162 4.05 22.24 24.70
CA ASP A 162 2.72 21.73 25.02
C ASP A 162 2.05 21.11 23.80
N LEU A 163 2.21 21.70 22.63
CA LEU A 163 1.78 21.13 21.34
C LEU A 163 2.64 19.94 20.93
N LYS A 164 3.96 20.04 21.06
CA LYS A 164 4.90 18.94 20.83
C LYS A 164 4.52 17.70 21.65
N LEU A 165 4.20 17.88 22.90
CA LEU A 165 3.83 16.82 23.83
C LEU A 165 2.33 16.43 23.76
N HIS A 166 1.59 16.98 22.81
CA HIS A 166 0.16 16.71 22.62
C HIS A 166 -0.64 16.90 23.91
N ARG A 167 -0.41 18.02 24.64
CA ARG A 167 -1.14 18.30 25.87
C ARG A 167 -2.59 18.65 25.54
N PRO A 168 -3.60 18.04 26.22
CA PRO A 168 -5.00 18.21 25.87
C PRO A 168 -5.49 19.65 25.81
N GLU A 169 -5.03 20.51 26.72
CA GLU A 169 -5.44 21.92 26.80
C GLU A 169 -4.88 22.73 25.61
N ALA A 170 -3.60 22.48 25.23
CA ALA A 170 -2.98 23.13 24.09
C ALA A 170 -3.59 22.68 22.77
N VAL A 171 -3.86 21.37 22.63
CA VAL A 171 -4.55 20.79 21.48
C VAL A 171 -5.95 21.37 21.33
N ALA A 172 -6.75 21.41 22.41
CA ALA A 172 -8.10 21.96 22.36
C ALA A 172 -8.11 23.44 21.96
N LYS A 173 -7.19 24.24 22.50
CA LYS A 173 -7.02 25.64 22.12
C LYS A 173 -6.65 25.79 20.64
N ALA A 174 -5.67 25.03 20.16
CA ALA A 174 -5.25 25.08 18.76
C ALA A 174 -6.38 24.65 17.81
N MET A 175 -7.16 23.63 18.16
CA MET A 175 -8.35 23.21 17.42
C MET A 175 -9.38 24.33 17.29
N GLU A 176 -9.66 25.06 18.38
CA GLU A 176 -10.57 26.19 18.34
C GLU A 176 -10.04 27.35 17.47
N GLU A 177 -8.77 27.70 17.64
CA GLU A 177 -8.12 28.78 16.88
C GLU A 177 -8.03 28.46 15.37
N GLN A 178 -7.95 27.19 14.99
CA GLN A 178 -7.79 26.71 13.61
C GLN A 178 -9.08 26.07 13.05
N ALA A 179 -10.23 26.29 13.63
CA ALA A 179 -11.46 25.53 13.35
C ALA A 179 -11.84 25.47 11.85
N GLU A 180 -11.70 26.56 11.09
CA GLU A 180 -12.01 26.58 9.65
C GLU A 180 -10.94 25.81 8.83
N THR A 181 -9.67 25.85 9.22
CA THR A 181 -8.60 25.11 8.58
C THR A 181 -8.72 23.61 8.88
N VAL A 182 -9.12 23.26 10.11
CA VAL A 182 -9.43 21.87 10.49
C VAL A 182 -10.58 21.35 9.65
N LEU A 183 -11.68 22.11 9.52
CA LEU A 183 -12.82 21.72 8.69
C LEU A 183 -12.41 21.53 7.20
N PHE A 184 -11.46 22.32 6.70
CA PHE A 184 -10.90 22.10 5.35
C PHE A 184 -10.14 20.78 5.25
N MET A 185 -9.31 20.43 6.24
CA MET A 185 -8.62 19.14 6.24
C MET A 185 -9.62 17.96 6.34
N GLU A 186 -10.67 18.11 7.13
CA GLU A 186 -11.76 17.15 7.23
C GLU A 186 -12.54 17.02 5.91
N PHE A 187 -12.77 18.13 5.19
CA PHE A 187 -13.37 18.13 3.84
C PHE A 187 -12.53 17.30 2.85
N ILE A 188 -11.21 17.44 2.87
CA ILE A 188 -10.31 16.64 2.02
C ILE A 188 -10.51 15.14 2.32
N GLN A 189 -10.52 14.77 3.60
CA GLN A 189 -10.67 13.37 3.99
C GLN A 189 -12.07 12.85 3.66
N TYR A 190 -13.12 13.59 3.96
CA TYR A 190 -14.49 13.25 3.58
C TYR A 190 -14.61 12.98 2.07
N THR A 191 -14.07 13.88 1.25
CA THR A 191 -14.10 13.76 -0.22
C THR A 191 -13.37 12.49 -0.68
N PHE A 192 -12.19 12.23 -0.15
CA PHE A 192 -11.42 11.03 -0.45
C PHE A 192 -12.23 9.76 -0.15
N PHE A 193 -12.75 9.64 1.07
CA PHE A 193 -13.46 8.44 1.51
C PHE A 193 -14.78 8.22 0.76
N GLU A 194 -15.54 9.27 0.47
CA GLU A 194 -16.80 9.15 -0.29
C GLU A 194 -16.56 8.80 -1.76
N GLN A 195 -15.52 9.34 -2.40
CA GLN A 195 -15.17 8.96 -3.76
C GLN A 195 -14.68 7.52 -3.82
N TRP A 196 -13.80 7.11 -2.91
CA TRP A 196 -13.33 5.72 -2.86
C TRP A 196 -14.46 4.73 -2.58
N LYS A 197 -15.37 5.04 -1.70
CA LYS A 197 -16.56 4.23 -1.42
C LYS A 197 -17.39 3.97 -2.69
N LYS A 198 -17.53 4.97 -3.57
CA LYS A 198 -18.19 4.83 -4.87
C LYS A 198 -17.42 3.85 -5.77
N ILE A 199 -16.08 3.96 -5.85
CA ILE A 199 -15.22 3.06 -6.63
C ILE A 199 -15.29 1.64 -6.10
N LYS A 200 -15.13 1.42 -4.78
CA LYS A 200 -15.23 0.09 -4.16
C LYS A 200 -16.58 -0.55 -4.42
N LYS A 201 -17.68 0.20 -4.27
CA LYS A 201 -19.03 -0.28 -4.57
C LYS A 201 -19.17 -0.69 -6.04
N TYR A 202 -18.59 0.09 -6.96
CA TYR A 202 -18.56 -0.24 -8.38
C TYR A 202 -17.80 -1.54 -8.64
N ALA A 203 -16.59 -1.67 -8.10
CA ALA A 203 -15.76 -2.88 -8.22
C ALA A 203 -16.51 -4.13 -7.72
N ASN A 204 -17.10 -4.05 -6.54
CA ASN A 204 -17.86 -5.16 -5.96
C ASN A 204 -19.09 -5.52 -6.82
N SER A 205 -19.78 -4.53 -7.42
CA SER A 205 -20.93 -4.77 -8.32
C SER A 205 -20.51 -5.52 -9.60
N LYS A 206 -19.27 -5.34 -10.05
CA LYS A 206 -18.64 -6.06 -11.16
C LYS A 206 -18.02 -7.40 -10.73
N GLY A 207 -18.07 -7.72 -9.42
CA GLY A 207 -17.50 -8.91 -8.79
C GLY A 207 -15.99 -8.88 -8.69
N VAL A 208 -15.41 -7.71 -8.70
CA VAL A 208 -14.01 -7.45 -8.39
C VAL A 208 -13.91 -7.04 -6.92
N ALA A 209 -13.13 -7.78 -6.13
CA ALA A 209 -12.78 -7.45 -4.76
C ALA A 209 -11.44 -6.71 -4.72
N ILE A 210 -11.27 -5.84 -3.74
CA ILE A 210 -10.06 -5.03 -3.61
C ILE A 210 -9.19 -5.58 -2.48
N ILE A 211 -7.92 -5.84 -2.79
CA ILE A 211 -6.89 -6.15 -1.81
C ILE A 211 -6.10 -4.88 -1.52
N GLY A 212 -6.18 -4.39 -0.29
CA GLY A 212 -5.35 -3.29 0.19
C GLY A 212 -4.05 -3.77 0.80
N ASP A 213 -3.20 -2.81 1.17
CA ASP A 213 -1.92 -3.05 1.80
C ASP A 213 -1.79 -2.23 3.10
N LEU A 214 -1.24 -2.85 4.13
CA LEU A 214 -1.11 -2.28 5.46
C LEU A 214 0.35 -2.41 5.91
N PRO A 215 1.14 -1.33 5.91
CA PRO A 215 2.48 -1.35 6.46
C PRO A 215 2.46 -1.75 7.94
N MET A 216 3.39 -2.60 8.36
CA MET A 216 3.51 -2.98 9.77
C MET A 216 3.71 -1.76 10.65
N TYR A 217 4.71 -0.97 10.35
CA TYR A 217 5.08 0.20 11.16
C TYR A 217 4.47 1.50 10.63
N VAL A 218 4.53 2.53 11.47
CA VAL A 218 4.20 3.91 11.13
C VAL A 218 5.45 4.77 11.18
N ALA A 219 5.48 5.88 10.47
CA ALA A 219 6.59 6.80 10.51
C ALA A 219 6.66 7.52 11.86
N ARG A 220 7.88 7.81 12.36
CA ARG A 220 8.05 8.61 13.58
C ARG A 220 7.38 9.98 13.46
N ASN A 221 7.50 10.60 12.29
CA ASN A 221 6.94 11.88 11.95
C ASN A 221 5.48 11.79 11.49
N SER A 222 4.66 10.99 12.17
CA SER A 222 3.25 10.83 11.88
C SER A 222 2.35 11.41 12.97
N ALA A 223 1.13 11.76 12.60
CA ALA A 223 0.07 12.14 13.53
C ALA A 223 -0.21 11.04 14.54
N ASP A 224 -0.08 9.78 14.13
CA ASP A 224 -0.30 8.61 14.97
C ASP A 224 0.68 8.54 16.14
N VAL A 225 1.97 8.74 15.87
CA VAL A 225 3.00 8.74 16.91
C VAL A 225 2.87 9.99 17.79
N TRP A 226 2.64 11.16 17.19
CA TRP A 226 2.43 12.41 17.92
C TRP A 226 1.29 12.33 18.93
N ALA A 227 0.12 11.83 18.49
CA ALA A 227 -1.07 11.75 19.33
C ALA A 227 -1.04 10.58 20.33
N ASN A 228 -0.30 9.49 20.03
CA ASN A 228 -0.36 8.25 20.80
C ASN A 228 1.03 7.77 21.27
N ARG A 229 1.91 8.69 21.70
CA ARG A 229 3.31 8.37 22.06
C ARG A 229 3.47 7.20 23.01
N HIS A 230 2.53 7.00 23.97
CA HIS A 230 2.55 5.91 24.95
C HIS A 230 2.43 4.50 24.32
N LEU A 231 1.94 4.42 23.07
CA LEU A 231 1.80 3.17 22.33
C LEU A 231 3.09 2.75 21.61
N PHE A 232 4.15 3.58 21.71
CA PHE A 232 5.42 3.35 21.04
C PHE A 232 6.58 3.31 22.03
N ASP A 233 7.69 2.66 21.65
CA ASP A 233 8.91 2.57 22.48
C ASP A 233 9.75 3.88 22.36
N LEU A 234 9.23 4.90 23.03
CA LEU A 234 9.80 6.25 23.04
C LEU A 234 10.29 6.62 24.45
N THR A 235 11.19 7.60 24.51
CA THR A 235 11.51 8.33 25.75
C THR A 235 10.40 9.33 26.08
N GLU A 236 10.48 9.99 27.23
CA GLU A 236 9.54 11.05 27.62
C GLU A 236 9.55 12.23 26.63
N ASP A 237 10.71 12.53 26.05
CA ASP A 237 10.90 13.59 25.06
C ASP A 237 10.46 13.19 23.62
N GLY A 238 10.00 11.95 23.43
CA GLY A 238 9.53 11.46 22.14
C GLY A 238 10.62 10.90 21.21
N GLU A 239 11.84 10.65 21.75
CA GLU A 239 12.89 9.98 21.00
C GLU A 239 12.70 8.46 21.00
N PRO A 240 12.88 7.77 19.87
CA PRO A 240 12.86 6.31 19.84
C PRO A 240 14.02 5.74 20.65
N LYS A 241 13.74 4.74 21.50
CA LYS A 241 14.80 3.95 22.16
C LYS A 241 15.40 2.95 21.18
N ASN A 242 14.52 2.29 20.44
CA ASN A 242 14.85 1.39 19.35
C ASN A 242 13.99 1.72 18.13
N VAL A 243 14.50 1.36 16.96
CA VAL A 243 13.78 1.49 15.69
C VAL A 243 13.67 0.14 14.99
N ALA A 244 12.68 0.02 14.12
CA ALA A 244 12.48 -1.16 13.30
C ALA A 244 13.58 -1.32 12.25
N GLY A 245 13.84 -2.57 11.90
CA GLY A 245 14.79 -2.94 10.86
C GLY A 245 14.76 -4.43 10.56
N VAL A 246 15.74 -4.88 9.82
CA VAL A 246 16.04 -6.30 9.58
C VAL A 246 17.53 -6.56 9.77
N PRO A 247 17.91 -7.76 10.25
CA PRO A 247 19.32 -8.10 10.44
C PRO A 247 20.06 -8.17 9.10
N PRO A 248 21.41 -8.20 9.13
CA PRO A 248 22.20 -8.55 7.97
C PRO A 248 21.74 -9.84 7.30
N ASP A 249 21.65 -9.81 5.98
CA ASP A 249 21.28 -10.95 5.15
C ASP A 249 22.15 -11.01 3.88
N TYR A 250 21.81 -11.91 2.96
CA TYR A 250 22.52 -12.06 1.69
C TYR A 250 22.47 -10.78 0.82
N PHE A 251 21.41 -9.98 0.94
CA PHE A 251 21.18 -8.77 0.14
C PHE A 251 21.77 -7.50 0.78
N SER A 252 21.95 -7.50 2.11
CA SER A 252 22.46 -6.35 2.86
C SER A 252 23.40 -6.79 3.96
N GLU A 253 24.71 -6.55 3.77
CA GLU A 253 25.76 -6.86 4.76
C GLU A 253 25.55 -6.14 6.11
N PHE A 254 24.90 -4.97 6.10
CA PHE A 254 24.65 -4.15 7.29
C PHE A 254 23.23 -4.29 7.82
N GLY A 255 22.40 -5.12 7.19
CA GLY A 255 20.96 -5.14 7.41
C GLY A 255 20.29 -3.86 6.94
N GLN A 256 19.04 -3.63 7.35
CA GLN A 256 18.32 -2.39 7.03
C GLN A 256 17.81 -1.77 8.33
N LYS A 257 18.10 -0.50 8.54
CA LYS A 257 17.55 0.32 9.63
C LYS A 257 16.48 1.22 9.05
N TRP A 258 15.20 0.94 9.34
CA TRP A 258 14.08 1.65 8.74
C TRP A 258 13.70 2.95 9.44
N GLY A 259 14.09 3.09 10.72
CA GLY A 259 13.85 4.32 11.48
C GLY A 259 12.45 4.45 12.08
N ASN A 260 11.52 3.53 11.80
CA ASN A 260 10.18 3.54 12.40
C ASN A 260 10.26 3.20 13.90
N PRO A 261 9.52 3.90 14.79
CA PRO A 261 9.44 3.53 16.20
C PRO A 261 8.77 2.17 16.36
N LEU A 262 9.24 1.41 17.35
CA LEU A 262 8.64 0.11 17.69
C LEU A 262 7.38 0.29 18.52
N TYR A 263 6.46 -0.66 18.45
CA TYR A 263 5.26 -0.67 19.27
C TYR A 263 5.54 -1.08 20.71
N ASN A 264 4.90 -0.43 21.67
CA ASN A 264 4.81 -0.89 23.05
C ASN A 264 3.67 -1.90 23.17
N TRP A 265 3.94 -3.15 22.78
CA TRP A 265 2.93 -4.22 22.78
C TRP A 265 2.33 -4.48 24.15
N ALA A 266 3.09 -4.26 25.24
CA ALA A 266 2.61 -4.44 26.59
C ALA A 266 1.54 -3.37 26.95
N GLU A 267 1.73 -2.13 26.49
CA GLU A 267 0.73 -1.08 26.67
C GLU A 267 -0.52 -1.32 25.83
N MET A 268 -0.32 -1.63 24.53
CA MET A 268 -1.42 -1.92 23.62
C MET A 268 -2.29 -3.12 24.07
N LYS A 269 -1.69 -4.09 24.73
CA LYS A 269 -2.42 -5.25 25.25
C LYS A 269 -3.42 -4.89 26.35
N LYS A 270 -3.17 -3.84 27.15
CA LYS A 270 -4.02 -3.45 28.28
C LYS A 270 -5.44 -3.08 27.88
N ASP A 271 -5.61 -2.52 26.69
CA ASP A 271 -6.90 -2.13 26.12
C ASP A 271 -7.39 -3.04 24.98
N GLY A 272 -6.74 -4.20 24.80
CA GLY A 272 -7.08 -5.18 23.76
C GLY A 272 -6.60 -4.78 22.37
N TYR A 273 -5.51 -4.05 22.27
CA TYR A 273 -4.91 -3.55 21.02
C TYR A 273 -5.84 -2.58 20.28
N ARG A 274 -6.56 -1.74 20.99
CA ARG A 274 -7.61 -0.87 20.44
C ARG A 274 -7.14 -0.06 19.24
N TRP A 275 -6.00 0.59 19.31
CA TRP A 275 -5.46 1.36 18.18
C TRP A 275 -5.29 0.51 16.91
N TRP A 276 -4.78 -0.72 17.06
CA TRP A 276 -4.64 -1.66 15.96
C TRP A 276 -6.00 -2.16 15.44
N MET A 277 -6.98 -2.36 16.32
CA MET A 277 -8.33 -2.73 15.91
C MET A 277 -8.98 -1.58 15.11
N ASP A 278 -8.80 -0.34 15.54
CA ASP A 278 -9.27 0.83 14.82
C ASP A 278 -8.59 0.93 13.43
N ARG A 279 -7.26 0.72 13.36
CA ARG A 279 -6.50 0.72 12.11
C ARG A 279 -6.95 -0.38 11.14
N LEU A 280 -7.10 -1.60 11.60
CA LEU A 280 -7.64 -2.71 10.80
C LEU A 280 -9.08 -2.44 10.38
N GLY A 281 -9.90 -1.89 11.27
CA GLY A 281 -11.28 -1.50 10.98
C GLY A 281 -11.37 -0.46 9.86
N ALA A 282 -10.49 0.55 9.88
CA ALA A 282 -10.37 1.53 8.81
C ALA A 282 -9.97 0.86 7.48
N CYS A 283 -9.00 -0.05 7.50
CA CYS A 283 -8.60 -0.81 6.30
C CYS A 283 -9.73 -1.69 5.75
N PHE A 284 -10.51 -2.37 6.60
CA PHE A 284 -11.64 -3.19 6.12
C PHE A 284 -12.82 -2.37 5.59
N LYS A 285 -12.96 -1.10 6.01
CA LYS A 285 -13.90 -0.16 5.34
C LYS A 285 -13.42 0.16 3.93
N LEU A 286 -12.12 0.36 3.73
CA LEU A 286 -11.53 0.67 2.43
C LEU A 286 -11.44 -0.54 1.50
N PHE A 287 -11.08 -1.72 2.01
CA PHE A 287 -10.72 -2.89 1.22
C PHE A 287 -11.55 -4.13 1.57
N ASP A 288 -11.58 -5.12 0.68
CA ASP A 288 -12.28 -6.39 0.89
C ASP A 288 -11.36 -7.46 1.51
N ALA A 289 -10.05 -7.30 1.33
CA ALA A 289 -9.00 -8.05 1.97
C ALA A 289 -7.79 -7.13 2.19
N VAL A 290 -6.92 -7.44 3.14
CA VAL A 290 -5.75 -6.62 3.48
C VAL A 290 -4.51 -7.50 3.55
N ARG A 291 -3.45 -7.13 2.79
CA ARG A 291 -2.11 -7.67 2.99
C ARG A 291 -1.48 -6.92 4.16
N ILE A 292 -1.01 -7.64 5.15
CA ILE A 292 -0.19 -7.04 6.21
C ILE A 292 1.28 -7.22 5.82
N ASP A 293 1.93 -6.11 5.56
CA ASP A 293 3.35 -6.04 5.27
C ASP A 293 4.18 -6.41 6.50
N HIS A 294 5.32 -7.07 6.28
CA HIS A 294 6.22 -7.51 7.35
C HIS A 294 5.53 -8.27 8.50
N PHE A 295 4.66 -9.24 8.14
CA PHE A 295 3.86 -10.03 9.08
C PHE A 295 4.69 -10.72 10.17
N ARG A 296 5.95 -11.09 9.86
CA ARG A 296 6.82 -11.73 10.85
C ARG A 296 6.97 -10.95 12.15
N ALA A 297 6.80 -9.62 12.12
CA ALA A 297 6.91 -8.77 13.31
C ALA A 297 5.89 -9.10 14.40
N PHE A 298 4.78 -9.78 14.07
CA PHE A 298 3.87 -10.30 15.08
C PHE A 298 4.44 -11.52 15.81
N SER A 299 5.34 -12.27 15.21
CA SER A 299 6.09 -13.37 15.88
C SER A 299 7.29 -12.81 16.63
N ALA A 300 8.22 -12.20 15.91
CA ALA A 300 9.40 -11.52 16.43
C ALA A 300 9.86 -10.45 15.44
N TYR A 301 10.38 -9.35 15.95
CA TYR A 301 10.87 -8.22 15.18
C TYR A 301 12.29 -7.83 15.55
N TRP A 302 13.03 -7.27 14.59
CA TRP A 302 14.40 -6.85 14.77
C TRP A 302 14.41 -5.41 15.31
N ALA A 303 14.84 -5.26 16.56
CA ALA A 303 14.96 -3.99 17.26
C ALA A 303 16.40 -3.47 17.17
N VAL A 304 16.58 -2.34 16.53
CA VAL A 304 17.88 -1.69 16.35
C VAL A 304 17.97 -0.49 17.31
N PRO A 305 18.99 -0.37 18.17
CA PRO A 305 19.15 0.83 18.98
C PRO A 305 19.11 2.11 18.10
N ALA A 306 18.39 3.15 18.56
CA ALA A 306 18.16 4.31 17.72
C ALA A 306 19.44 5.04 17.32
N GLU A 307 20.46 5.03 18.19
CA GLU A 307 21.79 5.60 17.97
C GLU A 307 22.74 4.72 17.14
N ALA A 308 22.42 3.43 16.93
CA ALA A 308 23.28 2.51 16.19
C ALA A 308 23.47 2.97 14.74
N GLU A 309 24.66 2.87 14.20
CA GLU A 309 24.96 3.25 12.81
C GLU A 309 24.38 2.27 11.80
N THR A 310 24.29 0.98 12.17
CA THR A 310 23.82 -0.09 11.29
C THR A 310 22.83 -1.01 12.01
N ALA A 311 22.10 -1.82 11.25
CA ALA A 311 21.20 -2.81 11.82
C ALA A 311 21.92 -4.04 12.42
N LYS A 312 23.25 -4.16 12.29
CA LYS A 312 24.03 -5.25 12.91
C LYS A 312 23.91 -5.29 14.44
N GLU A 313 23.70 -4.15 15.07
CA GLU A 313 23.63 -3.99 16.53
C GLU A 313 22.24 -4.32 17.10
N GLY A 314 21.32 -4.73 16.25
CA GLY A 314 19.96 -5.07 16.65
C GLY A 314 19.85 -6.40 17.39
N GLN A 315 18.64 -6.68 17.88
CA GLN A 315 18.28 -7.93 18.53
C GLN A 315 16.83 -8.32 18.21
N TRP A 316 16.56 -9.63 18.25
CA TRP A 316 15.20 -10.12 18.12
C TRP A 316 14.42 -9.90 19.42
N LEU A 317 13.25 -9.28 19.30
CA LEU A 317 12.28 -9.15 20.39
C LEU A 317 10.97 -9.84 19.99
N ASP A 318 10.29 -10.41 21.00
CA ASP A 318 9.02 -11.09 20.80
C ASP A 318 7.90 -10.12 20.39
N GLY A 319 7.14 -10.49 19.35
CA GLY A 319 5.88 -9.84 19.01
C GLY A 319 4.70 -10.34 19.84
N PRO A 320 3.49 -9.82 19.64
CA PRO A 320 2.30 -10.18 20.41
C PRO A 320 1.73 -11.57 20.05
N LYS A 321 2.23 -12.22 19.02
CA LYS A 321 1.90 -13.60 18.58
C LYS A 321 0.38 -13.79 18.40
N THR A 322 -0.13 -14.96 18.81
CA THR A 322 -1.56 -15.32 18.68
C THR A 322 -2.49 -14.41 19.50
N ASP A 323 -2.01 -13.82 20.59
CA ASP A 323 -2.81 -12.93 21.45
C ASP A 323 -3.41 -11.74 20.67
N PHE A 324 -2.62 -11.19 19.73
CA PHE A 324 -3.09 -10.15 18.81
C PHE A 324 -4.18 -10.67 17.87
N PHE A 325 -3.99 -11.83 17.25
CA PHE A 325 -4.96 -12.41 16.30
C PHE A 325 -6.23 -12.90 17.00
N ASP A 326 -6.13 -13.30 18.26
CA ASP A 326 -7.31 -13.56 19.09
C ASP A 326 -8.14 -12.28 19.31
N ALA A 327 -7.49 -11.13 19.50
CA ALA A 327 -8.19 -9.84 19.57
C ALA A 327 -8.83 -9.48 18.19
N VAL A 328 -8.12 -9.67 17.08
CA VAL A 328 -8.66 -9.48 15.73
C VAL A 328 -9.92 -10.33 15.50
N ASN A 329 -9.87 -11.62 15.86
CA ASN A 329 -10.99 -12.55 15.67
C ASN A 329 -12.18 -12.26 16.60
N ARG A 330 -11.95 -11.65 17.77
CA ARG A 330 -13.03 -11.16 18.65
C ARG A 330 -13.69 -9.91 18.09
N THR A 331 -12.91 -9.04 17.44
CA THR A 331 -13.39 -7.74 16.94
C THR A 331 -14.06 -7.84 15.59
N PHE A 332 -13.51 -8.66 14.68
CA PHE A 332 -13.97 -8.73 13.30
C PHE A 332 -14.51 -10.11 12.94
N LYS A 333 -15.63 -10.14 12.22
CA LYS A 333 -16.21 -11.39 11.72
C LYS A 333 -15.52 -11.81 10.42
N ALA A 334 -14.73 -12.89 10.49
CA ALA A 334 -14.03 -13.50 9.34
C ALA A 334 -13.18 -12.48 8.54
N PRO A 335 -12.22 -11.78 9.20
CA PRO A 335 -11.38 -10.82 8.52
C PRO A 335 -10.55 -11.51 7.44
N LYS A 336 -10.42 -10.87 6.27
CA LYS A 336 -9.59 -11.38 5.19
C LYS A 336 -8.23 -10.70 5.23
N ILE A 337 -7.28 -11.38 5.83
CA ILE A 337 -5.89 -10.91 5.98
C ILE A 337 -4.99 -11.84 5.16
N ILE A 338 -4.00 -11.28 4.48
CA ILE A 338 -2.91 -11.96 3.80
C ILE A 338 -1.65 -11.64 4.59
N ALA A 339 -0.91 -12.66 4.99
CA ALA A 339 0.35 -12.49 5.71
C ALA A 339 1.51 -12.39 4.70
N GLU A 340 2.24 -11.27 4.73
CA GLU A 340 3.50 -11.16 4.00
C GLU A 340 4.59 -11.86 4.84
N ASP A 341 4.95 -13.07 4.42
CA ASP A 341 5.95 -13.96 5.01
C ASP A 341 7.19 -14.10 4.12
N LEU A 342 7.70 -12.97 3.64
CA LEU A 342 8.93 -12.92 2.85
C LEU A 342 10.15 -12.63 3.75
N GLY A 343 11.35 -12.92 3.24
CA GLY A 343 12.61 -12.74 3.97
C GLY A 343 12.96 -13.91 4.89
N ILE A 344 13.53 -13.64 6.07
CA ILE A 344 13.97 -14.66 7.03
C ILE A 344 12.75 -15.23 7.73
N ILE A 345 12.40 -16.49 7.47
CA ILE A 345 11.28 -17.21 8.07
C ILE A 345 11.82 -18.27 9.03
N ASP A 346 11.47 -18.12 10.29
CA ASP A 346 11.83 -19.04 11.38
C ASP A 346 10.61 -19.86 11.85
N ASP A 347 10.86 -20.84 12.73
CA ASP A 347 9.81 -21.70 13.27
C ASP A 347 8.69 -20.93 13.97
N GLY A 348 8.99 -19.77 14.56
CA GLY A 348 8.00 -18.91 15.21
C GLY A 348 7.02 -18.28 14.23
N VAL A 349 7.48 -17.89 13.05
CA VAL A 349 6.61 -17.38 11.97
C VAL A 349 5.76 -18.51 11.38
N ILE A 350 6.36 -19.69 11.17
CA ILE A 350 5.65 -20.88 10.67
C ILE A 350 4.52 -21.27 11.65
N ASP A 351 4.84 -21.38 12.94
CA ASP A 351 3.85 -21.68 13.99
C ASP A 351 2.71 -20.65 14.05
N LEU A 352 3.04 -19.38 13.89
CA LEU A 352 2.03 -18.32 13.86
C LEU A 352 1.11 -18.42 12.63
N LEU A 353 1.66 -18.71 11.46
CA LEU A 353 0.88 -18.94 10.22
C LEU A 353 -0.01 -20.18 10.36
N GLU A 354 0.51 -21.27 10.93
CA GLU A 354 -0.26 -22.49 11.17
C GLU A 354 -1.41 -22.26 12.16
N LYS A 355 -1.19 -21.50 13.23
CA LYS A 355 -2.23 -21.18 14.23
C LYS A 355 -3.28 -20.23 13.71
N THR A 356 -2.88 -19.23 12.92
CA THR A 356 -3.80 -18.21 12.37
C THR A 356 -4.51 -18.65 11.11
N GLN A 357 -3.97 -19.66 10.39
CA GLN A 357 -4.48 -20.14 9.10
C GLN A 357 -4.58 -19.03 8.04
N LEU A 358 -3.80 -17.95 8.17
CA LEU A 358 -3.74 -16.88 7.19
C LEU A 358 -3.07 -17.34 5.89
N PRO A 359 -3.52 -16.88 4.72
CA PRO A 359 -2.80 -17.11 3.46
C PRO A 359 -1.41 -16.48 3.54
N CYS A 360 -0.39 -17.25 3.21
CA CYS A 360 0.98 -16.78 3.04
C CYS A 360 1.24 -16.23 1.64
N MET A 361 2.42 -15.65 1.40
CA MET A 361 2.82 -15.13 0.09
C MET A 361 3.90 -15.99 -0.57
N ARG A 362 3.88 -16.05 -1.90
CA ARG A 362 4.94 -16.68 -2.72
C ARG A 362 5.25 -15.79 -3.90
N VAL A 363 6.54 -15.60 -4.18
CA VAL A 363 7.04 -14.75 -5.26
C VAL A 363 7.89 -15.55 -6.22
N MET A 364 7.45 -15.66 -7.47
CA MET A 364 8.05 -16.56 -8.44
C MET A 364 9.48 -16.17 -8.84
N GLN A 365 9.83 -14.89 -8.81
CA GLN A 365 11.18 -14.43 -9.09
C GLN A 365 12.23 -14.99 -8.09
N PHE A 366 11.83 -15.37 -6.88
CA PHE A 366 12.72 -15.99 -5.89
C PHE A 366 12.88 -17.51 -6.08
N ALA A 367 12.16 -18.10 -7.04
CA ALA A 367 12.12 -19.55 -7.22
C ALA A 367 13.43 -20.14 -7.76
N PHE A 368 14.15 -19.39 -8.61
CA PHE A 368 15.19 -19.97 -9.48
C PHE A 368 16.62 -19.75 -8.97
N MET A 369 16.79 -19.09 -7.83
CA MET A 369 18.09 -18.82 -7.18
C MET A 369 18.63 -20.03 -6.41
N GLU A 370 17.75 -20.90 -5.92
CA GLU A 370 18.06 -22.05 -5.03
C GLU A 370 17.55 -23.38 -5.63
N GLY A 371 17.77 -24.48 -4.90
CA GLY A 371 17.43 -25.84 -5.35
C GLY A 371 15.93 -26.16 -5.38
N LYS A 372 15.62 -27.42 -5.67
CA LYS A 372 14.25 -27.95 -5.87
C LYS A 372 13.29 -27.76 -4.68
N ASP A 373 13.82 -27.63 -3.48
CA ASP A 373 13.05 -27.51 -2.23
C ASP A 373 12.71 -26.06 -1.88
N ASN A 374 13.09 -25.10 -2.76
CA ASN A 374 12.76 -23.69 -2.59
C ASN A 374 11.22 -23.50 -2.51
N MET A 375 10.76 -22.89 -1.43
CA MET A 375 9.34 -22.65 -1.17
C MET A 375 8.66 -21.77 -2.21
N HIS A 376 9.44 -21.00 -2.98
CA HIS A 376 8.95 -20.14 -4.06
C HIS A 376 8.83 -20.84 -5.41
N MET A 377 9.25 -22.11 -5.52
CA MET A 377 8.99 -22.92 -6.72
C MET A 377 7.48 -23.19 -6.84
N PRO A 378 6.84 -22.91 -8.00
CA PRO A 378 5.38 -23.03 -8.13
C PRO A 378 4.80 -24.39 -7.76
N HIS A 379 5.54 -25.48 -7.95
CA HIS A 379 5.09 -26.82 -7.56
C HIS A 379 5.12 -27.07 -6.04
N ASN A 380 5.81 -26.22 -5.25
CA ASN A 380 5.87 -26.29 -3.79
C ASN A 380 4.83 -25.38 -3.11
N TYR A 381 4.04 -24.62 -3.85
CA TYR A 381 3.08 -23.69 -3.23
C TYR A 381 2.00 -24.42 -2.43
N PRO A 382 1.72 -24.01 -1.19
CA PRO A 382 0.53 -24.46 -0.49
C PRO A 382 -0.72 -23.89 -1.18
N LYS A 383 -1.86 -24.56 -1.03
CA LYS A 383 -3.13 -24.03 -1.57
C LYS A 383 -3.51 -22.69 -0.95
N ASN A 384 -3.33 -22.56 0.37
CA ASN A 384 -3.66 -21.35 1.11
C ASN A 384 -2.55 -20.30 0.98
N CYS A 385 -2.28 -19.86 -0.23
CA CYS A 385 -1.35 -18.75 -0.47
C CYS A 385 -1.83 -17.82 -1.57
N VAL A 386 -1.24 -16.63 -1.58
CA VAL A 386 -1.30 -15.66 -2.67
C VAL A 386 0.06 -15.66 -3.36
N ALA A 387 0.08 -16.04 -4.64
CA ALA A 387 1.31 -16.15 -5.40
C ALA A 387 1.42 -15.04 -6.45
N TYR A 388 2.63 -14.53 -6.63
CA TYR A 388 2.96 -13.40 -7.48
C TYR A 388 4.04 -13.77 -8.49
N THR A 389 4.04 -13.14 -9.66
CA THR A 389 5.23 -13.10 -10.53
C THR A 389 6.34 -12.29 -9.86
N GLY A 390 6.00 -11.14 -9.33
CA GLY A 390 6.76 -10.22 -8.50
C GLY A 390 5.80 -9.28 -7.77
N THR A 391 6.26 -8.59 -6.73
CA THR A 391 5.53 -7.53 -6.02
C THR A 391 5.96 -6.16 -6.54
N HIS A 392 5.50 -5.09 -5.90
CA HIS A 392 5.93 -3.71 -6.18
C HIS A 392 7.41 -3.46 -5.87
N ASP A 393 8.05 -4.30 -5.05
CA ASP A 393 9.48 -4.22 -4.67
C ASP A 393 10.40 -5.05 -5.57
N ASN A 394 9.82 -5.91 -6.41
CA ASN A 394 10.57 -6.75 -7.34
C ASN A 394 10.78 -6.04 -8.69
N ASN A 395 11.64 -6.61 -9.51
CA ASN A 395 11.73 -6.23 -10.91
C ASN A 395 10.46 -6.68 -11.66
N THR A 396 10.19 -6.11 -12.84
CA THR A 396 9.25 -6.72 -13.78
C THR A 396 9.78 -8.08 -14.24
N VAL A 397 8.90 -8.96 -14.68
CA VAL A 397 9.33 -10.28 -15.22
C VAL A 397 10.39 -10.11 -16.31
N LEU A 398 10.17 -9.21 -17.26
CA LEU A 398 11.11 -8.98 -18.36
C LEU A 398 12.42 -8.38 -17.84
N GLY A 399 12.35 -7.37 -16.98
CA GLY A 399 13.54 -6.76 -16.37
C GLY A 399 14.34 -7.75 -15.53
N TRP A 400 13.67 -8.63 -14.80
CA TRP A 400 14.31 -9.71 -14.06
C TRP A 400 15.00 -10.71 -15.01
N LEU A 401 14.36 -11.13 -16.11
CA LEU A 401 14.98 -12.01 -17.11
C LEU A 401 16.24 -11.37 -17.73
N TRP A 402 16.26 -10.07 -17.95
CA TRP A 402 17.45 -9.37 -18.44
C TRP A 402 18.62 -9.37 -17.45
N GLU A 403 18.32 -9.27 -16.14
CA GLU A 403 19.32 -9.13 -15.07
C GLU A 403 19.72 -10.47 -14.42
N ALA A 404 18.87 -11.50 -14.52
CA ALA A 404 19.11 -12.82 -13.94
C ALA A 404 20.40 -13.46 -14.51
N GLN A 405 21.09 -14.19 -13.65
CA GLN A 405 22.24 -14.99 -14.08
C GLN A 405 21.81 -15.95 -15.21
N PRO A 406 22.70 -16.23 -16.19
CA PRO A 406 22.34 -17.10 -17.32
C PRO A 406 21.71 -18.43 -16.92
N TYR A 407 22.23 -19.09 -15.87
CA TYR A 407 21.70 -20.37 -15.40
C TYR A 407 20.30 -20.26 -14.79
N GLU A 408 20.03 -19.18 -14.05
CA GLU A 408 18.70 -18.89 -13.44
C GLU A 408 17.68 -18.65 -14.54
N ARG A 409 18.02 -17.76 -15.49
CA ARG A 409 17.17 -17.44 -16.64
C ARG A 409 16.85 -18.67 -17.48
N GLU A 410 17.88 -19.48 -17.83
CA GLU A 410 17.67 -20.71 -18.60
C GLU A 410 16.78 -21.71 -17.84
N HIS A 411 16.99 -21.85 -16.54
CA HIS A 411 16.15 -22.71 -15.69
C HIS A 411 14.71 -22.19 -15.71
N ALA A 412 14.49 -20.90 -15.46
CA ALA A 412 13.17 -20.28 -15.48
C ALA A 412 12.45 -20.47 -16.81
N LEU A 413 13.10 -20.18 -17.93
CA LEU A 413 12.51 -20.32 -19.25
C LEU A 413 12.14 -21.80 -19.56
N LYS A 414 13.00 -22.75 -19.19
CA LYS A 414 12.71 -24.19 -19.33
C LYS A 414 11.55 -24.61 -18.43
N TYR A 415 11.57 -24.20 -17.16
CA TYR A 415 10.52 -24.52 -16.19
C TYR A 415 9.15 -23.97 -16.61
N CYS A 416 9.14 -22.76 -17.15
CA CYS A 416 7.93 -22.10 -17.65
C CYS A 416 7.49 -22.59 -19.03
N ALA A 417 8.15 -23.60 -19.58
CA ALA A 417 7.86 -24.12 -20.93
C ALA A 417 7.84 -22.99 -21.99
N PHE A 418 8.83 -22.10 -21.93
CA PHE A 418 8.98 -21.05 -22.93
C PHE A 418 9.05 -21.64 -24.34
N PRO A 419 8.22 -21.20 -25.28
CA PRO A 419 8.06 -21.88 -26.56
C PRO A 419 9.27 -21.70 -27.52
N GLY A 420 10.27 -20.90 -27.14
CA GLY A 420 11.40 -20.54 -27.97
C GLY A 420 11.22 -19.15 -28.62
N GLY A 421 12.25 -18.75 -29.39
CA GLY A 421 12.34 -17.39 -29.96
C GLY A 421 13.16 -16.44 -29.10
N ASP A 422 12.98 -15.14 -29.30
CA ASP A 422 13.67 -14.12 -28.53
C ASP A 422 12.94 -13.86 -27.20
N TRP A 423 13.52 -14.33 -26.12
CA TRP A 423 12.99 -14.16 -24.77
C TRP A 423 13.09 -12.72 -24.25
N ALA A 424 13.92 -11.88 -24.85
CA ALA A 424 14.19 -10.53 -24.39
C ALA A 424 13.21 -9.47 -24.95
N VAL A 425 12.32 -9.88 -25.85
CA VAL A 425 11.34 -8.97 -26.48
C VAL A 425 10.21 -8.65 -25.50
N GLY A 426 9.98 -7.35 -25.29
CA GLY A 426 8.91 -6.81 -24.47
C GLY A 426 7.60 -6.58 -25.25
N GLY A 427 6.67 -5.92 -24.56
CA GLY A 427 5.32 -5.62 -25.05
C GLY A 427 4.29 -6.65 -24.59
N SER A 428 3.01 -6.30 -24.74
CA SER A 428 1.88 -7.12 -24.24
C SER A 428 1.77 -8.52 -24.83
N GLU A 429 2.48 -8.79 -25.94
CA GLU A 429 2.56 -10.10 -26.58
C GLU A 429 3.89 -10.84 -26.28
N SER A 430 4.66 -10.39 -25.28
CA SER A 430 5.93 -11.02 -24.87
C SER A 430 5.74 -12.49 -24.52
N ALA A 431 6.32 -13.39 -25.33
CA ALA A 431 6.19 -14.82 -25.14
C ALA A 431 6.82 -15.31 -23.83
N SER A 432 7.90 -14.67 -23.36
CA SER A 432 8.53 -14.98 -22.07
C SER A 432 7.68 -14.55 -20.88
N CYS A 433 7.11 -13.34 -20.91
CA CYS A 433 6.17 -12.89 -19.88
C CYS A 433 4.93 -13.79 -19.84
N HIS A 434 4.35 -14.12 -20.99
CA HIS A 434 3.22 -15.03 -21.09
C HIS A 434 3.52 -16.43 -20.52
N ALA A 435 4.71 -16.97 -20.77
CA ALA A 435 5.12 -18.28 -20.23
C ALA A 435 5.22 -18.26 -18.70
N VAL A 436 5.82 -17.21 -18.12
CA VAL A 436 5.94 -17.03 -16.68
C VAL A 436 4.57 -16.85 -16.04
N ILE A 437 3.71 -15.97 -16.57
CA ILE A 437 2.35 -15.73 -16.08
C ILE A 437 1.52 -17.02 -16.15
N ARG A 438 1.56 -17.74 -17.27
CA ARG A 438 0.84 -19.02 -17.42
C ARG A 438 1.28 -20.02 -16.35
N THR A 439 2.57 -20.12 -16.08
CA THR A 439 3.10 -21.02 -15.04
C THR A 439 2.58 -20.66 -13.66
N LEU A 440 2.50 -19.37 -13.33
CA LEU A 440 1.87 -18.91 -12.10
C LEU A 440 0.40 -19.32 -12.01
N TRP A 441 -0.38 -19.20 -13.12
CA TRP A 441 -1.78 -19.61 -13.19
C TRP A 441 -1.99 -21.12 -13.02
N GLN A 442 -1.02 -21.94 -13.47
CA GLN A 442 -1.03 -23.41 -13.27
C GLN A 442 -0.82 -23.82 -11.82
N SER A 443 -0.16 -22.99 -11.02
CA SER A 443 0.23 -23.33 -9.66
C SER A 443 -0.95 -23.75 -8.77
N PRO A 444 -0.71 -24.49 -7.67
CA PRO A 444 -1.76 -24.87 -6.72
C PRO A 444 -2.29 -23.72 -5.88
N ALA A 445 -1.63 -22.56 -5.87
CA ALA A 445 -2.06 -21.38 -5.12
C ALA A 445 -3.53 -21.02 -5.35
N ASN A 446 -4.28 -20.76 -4.28
CA ASN A 446 -5.67 -20.32 -4.40
C ASN A 446 -5.79 -18.97 -5.12
N THR A 447 -4.91 -18.02 -4.83
CA THR A 447 -4.93 -16.71 -5.47
C THR A 447 -3.61 -16.45 -6.17
N VAL A 448 -3.67 -15.91 -7.38
CA VAL A 448 -2.51 -15.45 -8.13
C VAL A 448 -2.70 -13.99 -8.51
N ILE A 449 -1.65 -13.20 -8.35
CA ILE A 449 -1.64 -11.77 -8.66
C ILE A 449 -0.46 -11.48 -9.59
N VAL A 450 -0.69 -10.65 -10.58
CA VAL A 450 0.35 -10.20 -11.52
C VAL A 450 0.40 -8.67 -11.53
N PRO A 451 1.59 -8.04 -11.43
CA PRO A 451 1.72 -6.61 -11.66
C PRO A 451 1.29 -6.25 -13.08
N VAL A 452 0.65 -5.09 -13.25
CA VAL A 452 0.22 -4.62 -14.58
C VAL A 452 1.39 -4.49 -15.55
N GLN A 453 2.57 -4.15 -15.05
CA GLN A 453 3.81 -4.07 -15.84
C GLN A 453 4.13 -5.39 -16.53
N ASP A 454 3.90 -6.52 -15.88
CA ASP A 454 4.17 -7.84 -16.44
C ASP A 454 3.15 -8.22 -17.52
N LEU A 455 1.89 -7.79 -17.37
CA LEU A 455 0.87 -7.94 -18.44
C LEU A 455 1.20 -7.08 -19.67
N CYS A 456 1.78 -5.91 -19.45
CA CYS A 456 2.25 -5.04 -20.52
C CYS A 456 3.59 -5.50 -21.12
N GLY A 457 4.28 -6.44 -20.48
CA GLY A 457 5.62 -6.89 -20.89
C GLY A 457 6.67 -5.77 -20.84
N PHE A 458 6.60 -4.93 -19.78
CA PHE A 458 7.50 -3.80 -19.60
C PHE A 458 8.83 -4.22 -18.96
N GLY A 459 9.87 -3.42 -19.23
CA GLY A 459 11.20 -3.59 -18.67
C GLY A 459 11.37 -2.98 -17.28
N LYS A 460 12.61 -3.02 -16.78
CA LYS A 460 13.00 -2.59 -15.44
C LYS A 460 12.78 -1.10 -15.13
N ASP A 461 12.69 -0.28 -16.16
CA ASP A 461 12.43 1.16 -16.08
C ASP A 461 11.03 1.51 -15.56
N THR A 462 10.15 0.52 -15.51
CA THR A 462 8.78 0.66 -15.00
C THR A 462 8.58 0.07 -13.58
N LYS A 463 9.66 -0.29 -12.90
CA LYS A 463 9.59 -0.74 -11.50
C LYS A 463 8.89 0.30 -10.64
N MET A 464 8.03 -0.18 -9.73
CA MET A 464 7.34 0.70 -8.79
C MET A 464 8.27 1.19 -7.69
N ASN A 465 9.06 0.27 -7.14
CA ASN A 465 10.01 0.55 -6.06
C ASN A 465 11.33 -0.19 -6.26
N VAL A 466 12.42 0.45 -5.86
CA VAL A 466 13.75 -0.14 -5.72
C VAL A 466 14.14 -0.01 -4.25
N PRO A 467 14.00 -1.07 -3.44
CA PRO A 467 14.33 -1.02 -2.02
C PRO A 467 15.74 -0.50 -1.76
N GLY A 468 15.88 0.37 -0.76
CA GLY A 468 17.16 1.00 -0.42
C GLY A 468 17.57 2.19 -1.30
N VAL A 469 16.79 2.54 -2.33
CA VAL A 469 17.00 3.73 -3.16
C VAL A 469 15.94 4.77 -2.80
N PRO A 470 16.29 5.95 -2.28
CA PRO A 470 15.28 6.89 -1.81
C PRO A 470 14.52 7.60 -2.93
N ASN A 471 15.14 7.88 -4.08
CA ASN A 471 14.57 8.70 -5.13
C ASN A 471 14.20 7.90 -6.38
N GLY A 472 13.22 8.40 -7.17
CA GLY A 472 12.83 7.81 -8.46
C GLY A 472 11.80 6.68 -8.35
N ASN A 473 11.35 6.34 -7.14
CA ASN A 473 10.34 5.32 -6.89
C ASN A 473 8.92 5.89 -6.95
N TRP A 474 7.92 5.00 -6.98
CA TRP A 474 6.47 5.25 -6.84
C TRP A 474 5.83 6.05 -7.97
N ALA A 475 6.62 6.42 -8.98
CA ALA A 475 6.19 7.33 -10.03
C ALA A 475 5.59 6.64 -11.26
N PHE A 476 5.73 5.32 -11.42
CA PHE A 476 5.26 4.60 -12.60
C PHE A 476 3.78 4.83 -12.87
N ARG A 477 3.45 5.14 -14.14
CA ARG A 477 2.09 5.21 -14.67
C ARG A 477 1.97 4.51 -16.00
N VAL A 478 0.81 3.88 -16.21
CA VAL A 478 0.43 3.27 -17.49
C VAL A 478 -0.50 4.22 -18.24
N THR A 479 -0.44 4.22 -19.56
CA THR A 479 -1.41 4.95 -20.41
C THR A 479 -2.62 4.06 -20.75
N GLN A 480 -3.73 4.67 -21.17
CA GLN A 480 -4.89 3.91 -21.62
C GLN A 480 -4.56 3.03 -22.84
N GLU A 481 -3.79 3.56 -23.79
CA GLU A 481 -3.33 2.82 -24.96
C GLU A 481 -2.53 1.55 -24.59
N GLN A 482 -1.67 1.65 -23.56
CA GLN A 482 -0.91 0.51 -23.06
C GLN A 482 -1.80 -0.54 -22.38
N LEU A 483 -2.82 -0.11 -21.61
CA LEU A 483 -3.81 -1.02 -21.02
C LEU A 483 -4.66 -1.69 -22.10
N ASP A 484 -5.09 -0.95 -23.11
CA ASP A 484 -5.88 -1.45 -24.23
C ASP A 484 -5.07 -2.44 -25.09
N GLY A 485 -3.75 -2.33 -25.09
CA GLY A 485 -2.81 -3.26 -25.73
C GLY A 485 -2.74 -4.64 -25.07
N ILE A 486 -3.20 -4.79 -23.81
CA ILE A 486 -3.23 -6.09 -23.14
C ILE A 486 -4.34 -6.95 -23.75
N SER A 487 -3.99 -8.17 -24.20
CA SER A 487 -4.96 -9.10 -24.79
C SER A 487 -5.98 -9.60 -23.77
N LYS A 488 -7.14 -8.92 -23.68
CA LYS A 488 -8.27 -9.36 -22.84
C LYS A 488 -8.68 -10.81 -23.12
N LYS A 489 -8.64 -11.21 -24.41
CA LYS A 489 -8.99 -12.57 -24.84
C LYS A 489 -8.03 -13.60 -24.24
N TRP A 490 -6.72 -13.35 -24.31
CA TRP A 490 -5.72 -14.25 -23.74
C TRP A 490 -5.84 -14.38 -22.23
N LEU A 491 -6.00 -13.25 -21.51
CA LEU A 491 -6.12 -13.27 -20.06
C LEU A 491 -7.42 -13.96 -19.59
N LYS A 492 -8.53 -13.73 -20.32
CA LYS A 492 -9.78 -14.42 -20.05
C LYS A 492 -9.66 -15.94 -20.28
N GLU A 493 -9.08 -16.36 -21.42
CA GLU A 493 -8.84 -17.77 -21.71
C GLU A 493 -7.96 -18.42 -20.63
N LEU A 494 -6.92 -17.71 -20.17
CA LEU A 494 -6.04 -18.18 -19.11
C LEU A 494 -6.82 -18.40 -17.79
N ASN A 495 -7.69 -17.48 -17.43
CA ASN A 495 -8.55 -17.59 -16.24
C ASN A 495 -9.54 -18.76 -16.36
N ASP A 496 -10.15 -18.93 -17.51
CA ASP A 496 -11.14 -19.99 -17.76
C ASP A 496 -10.49 -21.38 -17.75
N VAL A 497 -9.36 -21.56 -18.44
CA VAL A 497 -8.63 -22.84 -18.53
C VAL A 497 -8.13 -23.31 -17.16
N TYR A 498 -7.68 -22.38 -16.30
CA TYR A 498 -7.15 -22.73 -14.97
C TYR A 498 -8.17 -22.54 -13.85
N TYR A 499 -9.46 -22.36 -14.17
CA TYR A 499 -10.56 -22.21 -13.22
C TYR A 499 -10.32 -21.08 -12.20
N ARG A 500 -9.87 -19.90 -12.67
CA ARG A 500 -9.62 -18.71 -11.85
C ARG A 500 -10.60 -17.58 -12.10
N SER A 501 -11.48 -17.74 -13.08
CA SER A 501 -12.65 -16.89 -13.30
C SER A 501 -13.77 -17.16 -12.27
N LYS A 502 -14.75 -16.26 -12.22
CA LYS A 502 -15.93 -16.35 -11.32
C LYS A 502 -16.69 -17.66 -11.46
#